data_48ca4a9185a0a9efebf0a34d9c5f643a
#
_entry.id   48ca4a9185a0a9efebf0a34d9c5f643a
#
_cell.length_a   1.000
_cell.length_b   1.000
_cell.length_c   1.000
_cell.angle_alpha   90.00
_cell.angle_beta   90.00
_cell.angle_gamma   90.00
#
_symmetry.space_group_name_H-M   'P 1'
#
loop_
_entity.id
_entity.type
_entity.pdbx_description
1 polymer ?
#
loop_
_entity_poly.entity_id
_entity_poly.type
_entity_poly.pdbx_seq_one_letter_code
_entity_poly.pdbx_strand_id
1 'polypeptide(L)'
;MKKYFLFLFFYLLFVSSAFAQKDTIDGKSYILCINSYTESSPWSSRLISNVTEFVQKDPEITLYVEHLNMLLVENDSILEESKRNIFDKYKDLSPRMLLLLGNSALLLRDEYRKAWGDIPIVLCAQEDYLDSYEAYIHRRPSIPEERTPLSYLVDPYNLVYLYADLYIPENIRLMKQMIPGMKEFIFIGDGRKVNQDNSALIQQELNTKYPEIKYRFWSAENMTTNQLLDSLYFVDTKTTGVLFASWFYKYTFAGNSMLATNSHKLIAATSVPIFSLSMVNITSGKEGMLGGYTYNQDQYDAALIQTISDVLKDKQARQIPCYIPTDGAPIINYEILARNGISLSACPANTRFLNKPLTFWEHYRYFILGTLFSILLITLFFLYRIHNLNALKKAQQNEIDAMATYKMLVNNMPLLYMQEELVTDKNGNPIELIYRNVNSEFEKHFYRKEEVIGRKGSEIFPESMPEFLHFTKMALTEKRAITFPYYFKAIDTFYDVVLKGTHQGNMIDIFCLNSTELHKAQQKLSATNSKLAMALEVANIVP
;
A
#
# COMPACT_ATOMS: atom_id res chain seq x y z
N MET A 1 -72.11 20.77 5.86
CA MET A 1 -70.63 20.92 5.89
C MET A 1 -69.86 19.58 5.81
N LYS A 2 -70.26 18.52 6.51
CA LYS A 2 -69.51 17.22 6.48
C LYS A 2 -69.49 16.51 5.10
N LYS A 3 -70.52 16.65 4.25
CA LYS A 3 -70.54 16.00 2.92
C LYS A 3 -69.59 16.65 1.89
N TYR A 4 -69.33 17.96 1.99
CA TYR A 4 -68.42 18.65 1.08
C TYR A 4 -66.96 18.46 1.44
N PHE A 5 -66.68 18.20 2.72
CA PHE A 5 -65.33 17.92 3.21
C PHE A 5 -64.87 16.51 2.75
N LEU A 6 -65.79 15.55 2.71
CA LEU A 6 -65.49 14.20 2.22
C LEU A 6 -65.24 14.20 0.70
N PHE A 7 -65.97 15.02 -0.07
CA PHE A 7 -65.79 15.14 -1.52
C PHE A 7 -64.48 15.84 -1.89
N LEU A 8 -64.08 16.86 -1.13
CA LEU A 8 -62.81 17.57 -1.30
C LEU A 8 -61.63 16.66 -0.92
N PHE A 9 -61.78 15.81 0.08
CA PHE A 9 -60.77 14.83 0.50
C PHE A 9 -60.59 13.69 -0.52
N PHE A 10 -61.70 13.22 -1.11
CA PHE A 10 -61.62 12.25 -2.24
C PHE A 10 -61.08 12.88 -3.51
N TYR A 11 -61.40 14.15 -3.80
CA TYR A 11 -60.84 14.88 -4.92
C TYR A 11 -59.34 15.15 -4.77
N LEU A 12 -58.87 15.48 -3.59
CA LEU A 12 -57.44 15.61 -3.24
C LEU A 12 -56.71 14.25 -3.29
N LEU A 13 -57.35 13.17 -2.89
CA LEU A 13 -56.77 11.83 -3.03
C LEU A 13 -56.73 11.38 -4.50
N PHE A 14 -57.72 11.76 -5.31
CA PHE A 14 -57.71 11.45 -6.77
C PHE A 14 -56.72 12.33 -7.52
N VAL A 15 -56.50 13.58 -7.11
CA VAL A 15 -55.48 14.45 -7.72
C VAL A 15 -54.07 14.04 -7.29
N SER A 16 -53.89 13.51 -6.08
CA SER A 16 -52.59 13.01 -5.62
C SER A 16 -52.22 11.63 -6.22
N SER A 17 -53.20 10.88 -6.76
CA SER A 17 -52.92 9.62 -7.47
C SER A 17 -52.70 9.82 -9.00
N ALA A 18 -52.88 11.06 -9.50
CA ALA A 18 -52.59 11.40 -10.89
C ALA A 18 -51.14 11.86 -11.13
N PHE A 19 -50.30 11.90 -10.09
CA PHE A 19 -48.86 12.15 -10.22
C PHE A 19 -48.05 10.88 -10.13
N ALA A 20 -47.42 10.57 -11.28
CA ALA A 20 -46.40 9.55 -11.50
C ALA A 20 -46.92 8.11 -11.66
N GLN A 21 -47.71 7.86 -12.68
CA GLN A 21 -47.53 6.59 -13.37
C GLN A 21 -46.19 6.70 -14.11
N LYS A 22 -45.15 6.14 -13.54
CA LYS A 22 -43.83 6.06 -14.17
C LYS A 22 -43.97 5.10 -15.35
N ASP A 23 -43.88 5.62 -16.58
CA ASP A 23 -43.89 4.77 -17.77
C ASP A 23 -42.69 3.83 -17.70
N THR A 24 -42.94 2.53 -17.69
CA THR A 24 -41.91 1.51 -17.55
C THR A 24 -42.03 0.50 -18.69
N ILE A 25 -40.92 0.06 -19.22
CA ILE A 25 -40.84 -1.10 -20.12
C ILE A 25 -40.57 -2.31 -19.21
N ASP A 26 -41.38 -3.34 -19.27
CA ASP A 26 -41.33 -4.52 -18.41
C ASP A 26 -41.29 -4.18 -16.90
N GLY A 27 -41.94 -3.10 -16.48
CA GLY A 27 -41.97 -2.64 -15.10
C GLY A 27 -40.73 -1.86 -14.64
N LYS A 28 -39.77 -1.56 -15.54
CA LYS A 28 -38.51 -0.87 -15.22
C LYS A 28 -38.45 0.54 -15.79
N SER A 29 -37.76 1.44 -15.10
CA SER A 29 -37.37 2.74 -15.64
C SER A 29 -36.28 2.57 -16.69
N TYR A 30 -36.17 3.51 -17.64
CA TYR A 30 -35.10 3.41 -18.62
C TYR A 30 -34.45 4.75 -18.95
N ILE A 31 -33.18 4.66 -19.34
CA ILE A 31 -32.40 5.73 -19.94
C ILE A 31 -32.40 5.53 -21.45
N LEU A 32 -32.73 6.55 -22.21
CA LEU A 32 -32.60 6.52 -23.66
C LEU A 32 -31.33 7.28 -24.08
N CYS A 33 -30.35 6.52 -24.55
CA CYS A 33 -29.12 7.08 -25.12
C CYS A 33 -29.31 7.33 -26.62
N ILE A 34 -29.18 8.56 -27.06
CA ILE A 34 -29.18 8.96 -28.50
C ILE A 34 -27.75 9.28 -28.89
N ASN A 35 -27.13 8.37 -29.62
CA ASN A 35 -25.76 8.49 -30.10
C ASN A 35 -25.69 9.10 -31.48
N SER A 36 -25.07 10.27 -31.63
CA SER A 36 -24.86 10.92 -32.93
C SER A 36 -24.01 10.09 -33.91
N TYR A 37 -23.24 9.15 -33.39
CA TYR A 37 -22.23 8.38 -34.13
C TYR A 37 -22.70 6.97 -34.43
N THR A 38 -21.83 6.21 -35.12
CA THR A 38 -22.01 4.76 -35.32
C THR A 38 -21.71 3.99 -34.03
N GLU A 39 -22.24 2.77 -33.93
CA GLU A 39 -21.96 1.85 -32.84
C GLU A 39 -20.45 1.63 -32.60
N SER A 40 -19.67 1.60 -33.68
CA SER A 40 -18.22 1.36 -33.65
C SER A 40 -17.35 2.60 -33.41
N SER A 41 -17.94 3.77 -33.13
CA SER A 41 -17.17 4.97 -32.80
C SER A 41 -16.46 4.80 -31.45
N PRO A 42 -15.12 4.79 -31.39
CA PRO A 42 -14.39 4.43 -30.15
C PRO A 42 -14.75 5.30 -28.94
N TRP A 43 -14.95 6.62 -29.17
CA TRP A 43 -15.29 7.56 -28.10
C TRP A 43 -16.67 7.28 -27.50
N SER A 44 -17.71 7.21 -28.33
CA SER A 44 -19.09 6.98 -27.86
C SER A 44 -19.28 5.55 -27.34
N SER A 45 -18.64 4.55 -27.94
CA SER A 45 -18.71 3.15 -27.48
C SER A 45 -18.11 2.99 -26.08
N ARG A 46 -17.02 3.70 -25.76
CA ARG A 46 -16.46 3.73 -24.39
C ARG A 46 -17.46 4.31 -23.39
N LEU A 47 -18.08 5.45 -23.71
CA LEU A 47 -19.06 6.08 -22.82
C LEU A 47 -20.29 5.19 -22.62
N ILE A 48 -20.80 4.59 -23.70
CA ILE A 48 -21.92 3.62 -23.63
C ILE A 48 -21.54 2.42 -22.76
N SER A 49 -20.34 1.87 -22.91
CA SER A 49 -19.87 0.75 -22.10
C SER A 49 -19.83 1.09 -20.62
N ASN A 50 -19.30 2.27 -20.25
CA ASN A 50 -19.23 2.72 -18.87
C ASN A 50 -20.62 2.90 -18.24
N VAL A 51 -21.55 3.51 -19.01
CA VAL A 51 -22.94 3.69 -18.57
C VAL A 51 -23.65 2.34 -18.45
N THR A 52 -23.41 1.41 -19.38
CA THR A 52 -23.95 0.05 -19.33
C THR A 52 -23.50 -0.67 -18.05
N GLU A 53 -22.21 -0.62 -17.74
CA GLU A 53 -21.67 -1.21 -16.51
C GLU A 53 -22.28 -0.57 -15.23
N PHE A 54 -22.51 0.73 -15.26
CA PHE A 54 -23.17 1.45 -14.17
C PHE A 54 -24.61 1.00 -13.98
N VAL A 55 -25.40 0.94 -15.07
CA VAL A 55 -26.82 0.57 -15.05
C VAL A 55 -27.02 -0.90 -14.66
N GLN A 56 -26.11 -1.80 -15.06
CA GLN A 56 -26.20 -3.23 -14.70
C GLN A 56 -26.15 -3.47 -13.18
N LYS A 57 -25.69 -2.51 -12.39
CA LYS A 57 -25.69 -2.60 -10.91
C LYS A 57 -27.05 -2.31 -10.28
N ASP A 58 -27.99 -1.74 -11.06
CA ASP A 58 -29.36 -1.45 -10.62
C ASP A 58 -30.37 -2.19 -11.51
N PRO A 59 -31.02 -3.24 -11.00
CA PRO A 59 -31.97 -4.03 -11.79
C PRO A 59 -33.24 -3.29 -12.19
N GLU A 60 -33.54 -2.12 -11.59
CA GLU A 60 -34.74 -1.33 -11.85
C GLU A 60 -34.55 -0.35 -13.02
N ILE A 61 -33.32 -0.26 -13.60
CA ILE A 61 -33.01 0.66 -14.68
C ILE A 61 -32.48 -0.11 -15.89
N THR A 62 -32.93 0.28 -17.07
CA THR A 62 -32.47 -0.28 -18.35
C THR A 62 -31.87 0.84 -19.22
N LEU A 63 -30.82 0.55 -19.96
CA LEU A 63 -30.27 1.45 -20.97
C LEU A 63 -30.68 1.00 -22.38
N TYR A 64 -31.34 1.88 -23.11
CA TYR A 64 -31.58 1.70 -24.55
C TYR A 64 -30.70 2.66 -25.35
N VAL A 65 -30.12 2.19 -26.42
CA VAL A 65 -29.20 2.96 -27.25
C VAL A 65 -29.72 3.02 -28.70
N GLU A 66 -29.89 4.24 -29.23
CA GLU A 66 -30.23 4.51 -30.61
C GLU A 66 -29.09 5.27 -31.28
N HIS A 67 -28.78 4.91 -32.51
CA HIS A 67 -27.70 5.50 -33.30
C HIS A 67 -28.27 6.35 -34.46
N LEU A 68 -28.02 7.65 -34.42
CA LEU A 68 -28.42 8.55 -35.50
C LEU A 68 -27.54 8.42 -36.73
N ASN A 69 -26.33 7.92 -36.59
CA ASN A 69 -25.36 7.76 -37.69
C ASN A 69 -25.23 9.04 -38.56
N MET A 70 -25.05 10.19 -37.93
CA MET A 70 -25.08 11.52 -38.57
C MET A 70 -24.12 11.64 -39.78
N LEU A 71 -23.09 10.81 -39.87
CA LEU A 71 -22.20 10.77 -41.02
C LEU A 71 -22.90 10.25 -42.31
N LEU A 72 -23.94 9.43 -42.15
CA LEU A 72 -24.76 8.90 -43.27
C LEU A 72 -25.95 9.79 -43.58
N VAL A 73 -26.26 10.76 -42.73
CA VAL A 73 -27.34 11.73 -43.00
C VAL A 73 -26.84 12.75 -44.02
N GLU A 74 -27.42 12.74 -45.23
CA GLU A 74 -27.03 13.59 -46.34
C GLU A 74 -28.13 14.56 -46.76
N ASN A 75 -29.32 14.36 -46.24
CA ASN A 75 -30.48 15.18 -46.51
C ASN A 75 -31.56 15.03 -45.44
N ASP A 76 -32.54 15.90 -45.48
CA ASP A 76 -33.65 15.95 -44.54
C ASP A 76 -34.44 14.64 -44.46
N SER A 77 -34.63 13.96 -45.60
CA SER A 77 -35.43 12.73 -45.68
C SER A 77 -34.83 11.60 -44.80
N ILE A 78 -33.52 11.45 -44.80
CA ILE A 78 -32.83 10.44 -44.00
C ILE A 78 -32.93 10.78 -42.50
N LEU A 79 -32.79 12.06 -42.15
CA LEU A 79 -32.97 12.49 -40.76
C LEU A 79 -34.41 12.29 -40.28
N GLU A 80 -35.39 12.66 -41.09
CA GLU A 80 -36.82 12.50 -40.77
C GLU A 80 -37.22 11.01 -40.63
N GLU A 81 -36.60 10.13 -41.40
CA GLU A 81 -36.79 8.68 -41.24
C GLU A 81 -36.21 8.21 -39.91
N SER A 82 -34.98 8.63 -39.56
CA SER A 82 -34.34 8.30 -38.28
C SER A 82 -35.16 8.83 -37.10
N LYS A 83 -35.67 10.05 -37.18
CA LYS A 83 -36.57 10.65 -36.19
C LYS A 83 -37.83 9.79 -36.02
N ARG A 84 -38.54 9.47 -37.08
CA ARG A 84 -39.75 8.63 -37.02
C ARG A 84 -39.47 7.32 -36.34
N ASN A 85 -38.40 6.62 -36.71
CA ASN A 85 -38.05 5.35 -36.14
C ASN A 85 -37.84 5.42 -34.62
N ILE A 86 -37.17 6.46 -34.12
CA ILE A 86 -36.97 6.67 -32.70
C ILE A 86 -38.28 7.02 -32.00
N PHE A 87 -38.99 8.05 -32.47
CA PHE A 87 -40.20 8.53 -31.79
C PHE A 87 -41.35 7.53 -31.85
N ASP A 88 -41.52 6.78 -32.94
CA ASP A 88 -42.53 5.73 -33.04
C ASP A 88 -42.24 4.55 -32.10
N LYS A 89 -40.96 4.22 -31.91
CA LYS A 89 -40.53 3.15 -31.01
C LYS A 89 -40.79 3.47 -29.53
N TYR A 90 -40.63 4.71 -29.13
CA TYR A 90 -40.73 5.14 -27.74
C TYR A 90 -41.93 6.07 -27.45
N LYS A 91 -42.91 6.19 -28.35
CA LYS A 91 -44.03 7.13 -28.24
C LYS A 91 -44.90 6.97 -27.01
N ASP A 92 -45.09 5.72 -26.56
CA ASP A 92 -46.00 5.37 -25.45
C ASP A 92 -45.28 5.30 -24.10
N LEU A 93 -43.97 5.61 -24.08
CA LEU A 93 -43.10 5.43 -22.92
C LEU A 93 -42.15 6.63 -22.79
N SER A 94 -42.20 7.32 -21.65
CA SER A 94 -41.28 8.43 -21.39
C SER A 94 -40.00 7.92 -20.75
N PRO A 95 -38.81 8.20 -21.32
CA PRO A 95 -37.56 7.86 -20.63
C PRO A 95 -37.42 8.68 -19.35
N ARG A 96 -36.75 8.10 -18.33
CA ARG A 96 -36.44 8.82 -17.10
C ARG A 96 -35.46 9.96 -17.34
N MET A 97 -34.57 9.79 -18.32
CA MET A 97 -33.65 10.81 -18.83
C MET A 97 -33.19 10.47 -20.24
N LEU A 98 -32.72 11.48 -20.94
CA LEU A 98 -31.96 11.33 -22.19
C LEU A 98 -30.47 11.44 -21.93
N LEU A 99 -29.69 10.53 -22.50
CA LEU A 99 -28.25 10.64 -22.62
C LEU A 99 -27.90 10.92 -24.08
N LEU A 100 -27.40 12.10 -24.37
CA LEU A 100 -27.04 12.51 -25.73
C LEU A 100 -25.52 12.43 -25.91
N LEU A 101 -25.04 11.71 -26.91
CA LEU A 101 -23.63 11.61 -27.24
C LEU A 101 -23.37 12.37 -28.57
N GLY A 102 -22.70 13.53 -28.43
CA GLY A 102 -22.42 14.46 -29.52
C GLY A 102 -23.49 15.53 -29.73
N ASN A 103 -23.05 16.72 -30.11
CA ASN A 103 -23.88 17.91 -30.19
C ASN A 103 -25.05 17.79 -31.21
N SER A 104 -24.85 17.05 -32.30
CA SER A 104 -25.89 16.91 -33.33
C SER A 104 -27.16 16.17 -32.87
N ALA A 105 -27.07 15.32 -31.82
CA ALA A 105 -28.26 14.74 -31.21
C ALA A 105 -29.18 15.79 -30.55
N LEU A 106 -28.63 16.95 -30.18
CA LEU A 106 -29.37 18.04 -29.58
C LEU A 106 -30.19 18.85 -30.63
N LEU A 107 -29.98 18.59 -31.92
CA LEU A 107 -30.85 19.15 -32.97
C LEU A 107 -32.31 18.74 -32.78
N LEU A 108 -32.56 17.58 -32.19
CA LEU A 108 -33.90 17.03 -31.93
C LEU A 108 -34.50 17.47 -30.58
N ARG A 109 -33.93 18.49 -29.91
CA ARG A 109 -34.35 18.92 -28.56
C ARG A 109 -35.82 19.34 -28.45
N ASP A 110 -36.35 19.98 -29.48
CA ASP A 110 -37.76 20.42 -29.50
C ASP A 110 -38.71 19.23 -29.70
N GLU A 111 -38.32 18.24 -30.48
CA GLU A 111 -39.04 16.97 -30.64
C GLU A 111 -39.01 16.14 -29.35
N TYR A 112 -37.88 16.06 -28.65
CA TYR A 112 -37.81 15.41 -27.34
C TYR A 112 -38.79 16.05 -26.36
N ARG A 113 -38.78 17.39 -26.30
CA ARG A 113 -39.67 18.13 -25.40
C ARG A 113 -41.14 17.94 -25.79
N LYS A 114 -41.45 17.87 -27.09
CA LYS A 114 -42.82 17.62 -27.58
C LYS A 114 -43.27 16.20 -27.24
N ALA A 115 -42.38 15.19 -27.36
CA ALA A 115 -42.72 13.79 -27.15
C ALA A 115 -42.83 13.44 -25.66
N TRP A 116 -41.90 13.94 -24.84
CA TRP A 116 -41.71 13.46 -23.44
C TRP A 116 -41.71 14.56 -22.38
N GLY A 117 -41.96 15.83 -22.77
CA GLY A 117 -42.01 16.96 -21.83
C GLY A 117 -40.64 17.45 -21.36
N ASP A 118 -40.57 17.95 -20.13
CA ASP A 118 -39.35 18.54 -19.55
C ASP A 118 -38.47 17.48 -18.88
N ILE A 119 -38.16 16.39 -19.57
CA ILE A 119 -37.30 15.33 -19.03
C ILE A 119 -35.85 15.80 -18.96
N PRO A 120 -35.06 15.28 -17.99
CA PRO A 120 -33.64 15.63 -17.87
C PRO A 120 -32.82 15.15 -19.07
N ILE A 121 -31.93 16.02 -19.55
CA ILE A 121 -30.98 15.71 -20.62
C ILE A 121 -29.54 15.80 -20.10
N VAL A 122 -28.77 14.74 -20.29
CA VAL A 122 -27.32 14.72 -20.07
C VAL A 122 -26.64 14.65 -21.42
N LEU A 123 -25.84 15.67 -21.77
CA LEU A 123 -25.14 15.76 -23.03
C LEU A 123 -23.63 15.55 -22.82
N CYS A 124 -23.03 14.57 -23.50
CA CYS A 124 -21.61 14.51 -23.72
C CYS A 124 -21.28 15.26 -25.02
N ALA A 125 -20.76 16.47 -24.88
CA ALA A 125 -20.52 17.38 -25.98
C ALA A 125 -19.09 17.29 -26.53
N GLN A 126 -18.89 17.55 -27.80
CA GLN A 126 -17.58 17.72 -28.45
C GLN A 126 -17.24 19.20 -28.72
N GLU A 127 -18.23 20.07 -28.64
CA GLU A 127 -18.11 21.52 -28.83
C GLU A 127 -18.91 22.20 -27.71
N ASP A 128 -18.52 23.39 -27.28
CA ASP A 128 -19.23 24.18 -26.26
C ASP A 128 -20.43 24.95 -26.82
N TYR A 129 -20.78 24.72 -28.07
CA TYR A 129 -21.90 25.31 -28.76
C TYR A 129 -22.68 24.27 -29.59
N LEU A 130 -23.92 24.57 -29.90
CA LEU A 130 -24.73 23.92 -30.92
C LEU A 130 -24.69 24.78 -32.17
N ASP A 131 -24.28 24.21 -33.30
CA ASP A 131 -24.30 24.90 -34.58
C ASP A 131 -25.69 24.81 -35.26
N SER A 132 -25.83 25.49 -36.38
CA SER A 132 -27.05 25.48 -37.14
C SER A 132 -27.37 24.11 -37.75
N TYR A 133 -28.65 23.86 -38.01
CA TYR A 133 -29.10 22.67 -38.71
C TYR A 133 -28.39 22.49 -40.07
N GLU A 134 -28.23 23.58 -40.80
CA GLU A 134 -27.55 23.63 -42.10
C GLU A 134 -26.08 23.15 -41.99
N ALA A 135 -25.40 23.48 -40.91
CA ALA A 135 -24.02 23.07 -40.71
C ALA A 135 -23.89 21.55 -40.47
N TYR A 136 -24.80 20.95 -39.69
CA TYR A 136 -24.74 19.50 -39.40
C TYR A 136 -25.29 18.65 -40.54
N ILE A 137 -26.42 19.01 -41.14
CA ILE A 137 -27.14 18.17 -42.11
C ILE A 137 -26.67 18.40 -43.55
N HIS A 138 -26.56 19.67 -43.94
CA HIS A 138 -26.14 20.04 -45.28
C HIS A 138 -24.64 20.33 -45.40
N ARG A 139 -23.86 20.08 -44.30
CA ARG A 139 -22.40 20.25 -44.25
C ARG A 139 -21.92 21.62 -44.73
N ARG A 140 -22.76 22.64 -44.52
CA ARG A 140 -22.40 24.03 -44.79
C ARG A 140 -21.30 24.44 -43.79
N PRO A 141 -20.31 25.25 -44.20
CA PRO A 141 -19.35 25.82 -43.28
C PRO A 141 -20.03 26.49 -42.09
N SER A 142 -19.47 26.28 -40.91
CA SER A 142 -19.94 26.86 -39.65
C SER A 142 -19.82 28.39 -39.69
N ILE A 143 -20.89 29.08 -39.35
CA ILE A 143 -20.94 30.53 -39.23
C ILE A 143 -21.03 30.88 -37.74
N PRO A 144 -20.04 31.57 -37.16
CA PRO A 144 -19.99 31.84 -35.70
C PRO A 144 -21.27 32.50 -35.16
N GLU A 145 -21.90 33.35 -35.95
CA GLU A 145 -23.12 34.08 -35.58
C GLU A 145 -24.37 33.18 -35.49
N GLU A 146 -24.33 31.99 -36.08
CA GLU A 146 -25.41 30.99 -36.02
C GLU A 146 -25.22 29.99 -34.88
N ARG A 147 -24.11 30.05 -34.19
CA ARG A 147 -23.77 29.15 -33.06
C ARG A 147 -24.53 29.56 -31.82
N THR A 148 -25.17 28.60 -31.18
CA THR A 148 -25.81 28.77 -29.88
C THR A 148 -24.92 28.17 -28.78
N PRO A 149 -24.36 28.96 -27.85
CA PRO A 149 -23.61 28.41 -26.71
C PRO A 149 -24.45 27.41 -25.92
N LEU A 150 -23.89 26.26 -25.52
CA LEU A 150 -24.62 25.24 -24.77
C LEU A 150 -25.17 25.78 -23.45
N SER A 151 -24.49 26.74 -22.84
CA SER A 151 -24.96 27.41 -21.62
C SER A 151 -26.34 28.06 -21.74
N TYR A 152 -26.74 28.50 -22.94
CA TYR A 152 -28.06 29.08 -23.17
C TYR A 152 -29.17 28.02 -23.33
N LEU A 153 -28.79 26.73 -23.48
CA LEU A 153 -29.73 25.62 -23.65
C LEU A 153 -29.99 24.88 -22.32
N VAL A 154 -29.20 25.16 -21.26
CA VAL A 154 -29.30 24.51 -19.95
C VAL A 154 -30.69 24.65 -19.33
N ASP A 155 -31.14 25.88 -19.09
CA ASP A 155 -32.44 26.15 -18.47
C ASP A 155 -33.63 25.78 -19.34
N PRO A 156 -33.68 26.17 -20.64
CA PRO A 156 -34.84 25.88 -21.48
C PRO A 156 -35.11 24.39 -21.69
N TYR A 157 -34.06 23.54 -21.68
CA TYR A 157 -34.19 22.12 -22.03
C TYR A 157 -33.86 21.16 -20.87
N ASN A 158 -33.81 21.63 -19.63
CA ASN A 158 -33.43 20.82 -18.49
C ASN A 158 -32.16 20.00 -18.78
N LEU A 159 -31.13 20.71 -19.26
CA LEU A 159 -29.91 20.15 -19.80
C LEU A 159 -28.75 20.31 -18.80
N VAL A 160 -27.92 19.27 -18.65
CA VAL A 160 -26.55 19.36 -18.16
C VAL A 160 -25.61 18.84 -19.23
N TYR A 161 -24.47 19.48 -19.41
CA TYR A 161 -23.49 19.01 -20.39
C TYR A 161 -22.12 18.78 -19.78
N LEU A 162 -21.42 17.77 -20.32
CA LEU A 162 -20.01 17.51 -20.11
C LEU A 162 -19.30 17.84 -21.44
N TYR A 163 -18.34 18.76 -21.40
CA TYR A 163 -17.57 19.17 -22.55
C TYR A 163 -16.09 19.09 -22.24
N ALA A 164 -15.30 18.53 -23.13
CA ALA A 164 -13.84 18.49 -23.00
C ALA A 164 -13.20 19.13 -24.22
N ASP A 165 -12.34 20.11 -24.00
CA ASP A 165 -11.55 20.76 -25.04
C ASP A 165 -10.64 19.74 -25.75
N LEU A 166 -10.42 19.95 -27.04
CA LEU A 166 -9.49 19.15 -27.85
C LEU A 166 -8.03 19.61 -27.72
N TYR A 167 -7.78 20.70 -27.00
CA TYR A 167 -6.43 21.24 -26.75
C TYR A 167 -5.58 21.38 -28.04
N ILE A 168 -6.16 21.88 -29.11
CA ILE A 168 -5.48 22.01 -30.42
C ILE A 168 -4.18 22.79 -30.32
N PRO A 169 -4.11 23.99 -29.68
CA PRO A 169 -2.87 24.73 -29.52
C PRO A 169 -1.80 23.95 -28.75
N GLU A 170 -2.21 23.22 -27.70
CA GLU A 170 -1.34 22.41 -26.87
C GLU A 170 -0.78 21.22 -27.65
N ASN A 171 -1.61 20.57 -28.47
CA ASN A 171 -1.19 19.48 -29.35
C ASN A 171 -0.16 19.95 -30.38
N ILE A 172 -0.37 21.09 -31.03
CA ILE A 172 0.60 21.67 -31.99
C ILE A 172 1.92 21.96 -31.27
N ARG A 173 1.88 22.54 -30.06
CA ARG A 173 3.06 22.84 -29.24
C ARG A 173 3.81 21.56 -28.82
N LEU A 174 3.08 20.53 -28.39
CA LEU A 174 3.63 19.21 -28.05
C LEU A 174 4.36 18.60 -29.25
N MET A 175 3.71 18.59 -30.43
CA MET A 175 4.29 18.05 -31.66
C MET A 175 5.54 18.83 -32.08
N LYS A 176 5.53 20.16 -32.01
CA LYS A 176 6.70 21.01 -32.31
C LYS A 176 7.86 20.76 -31.36
N GLN A 177 7.58 20.50 -30.06
CA GLN A 177 8.61 20.16 -29.09
C GLN A 177 9.21 18.77 -29.37
N MET A 178 8.38 17.78 -29.67
CA MET A 178 8.82 16.42 -29.95
C MET A 178 9.47 16.23 -31.33
N ILE A 179 9.15 17.11 -32.28
CA ILE A 179 9.70 17.16 -33.64
C ILE A 179 10.29 18.56 -33.88
N PRO A 180 11.48 18.89 -33.34
CA PRO A 180 12.06 20.24 -33.42
C PRO A 180 12.26 20.74 -34.85
N GLY A 181 12.49 19.80 -35.80
CA GLY A 181 12.65 20.09 -37.23
C GLY A 181 11.34 20.17 -38.03
N MET A 182 10.18 20.24 -37.38
CA MET A 182 8.87 20.18 -38.04
C MET A 182 8.68 21.32 -39.05
N LYS A 183 8.47 20.93 -40.32
CA LYS A 183 8.21 21.81 -41.47
C LYS A 183 6.83 21.56 -42.06
N GLU A 184 6.22 20.45 -41.77
CA GLU A 184 4.92 20.06 -42.30
C GLU A 184 4.04 19.51 -41.17
N PHE A 185 2.76 19.87 -41.20
CA PHE A 185 1.73 19.39 -40.30
C PHE A 185 0.61 18.76 -41.10
N ILE A 186 0.36 17.49 -40.85
CA ILE A 186 -0.74 16.75 -41.47
C ILE A 186 -1.82 16.49 -40.44
N PHE A 187 -3.04 16.97 -40.72
CA PHE A 187 -4.22 16.62 -39.96
C PHE A 187 -4.99 15.53 -40.68
N ILE A 188 -5.33 14.45 -39.99
CA ILE A 188 -6.12 13.33 -40.52
C ILE A 188 -7.50 13.37 -39.88
N GLY A 189 -8.55 13.46 -40.71
CA GLY A 189 -9.94 13.47 -40.28
C GLY A 189 -10.90 12.90 -41.33
N ASP A 190 -12.15 12.80 -40.96
CA ASP A 190 -13.24 12.46 -41.89
C ASP A 190 -14.06 13.70 -42.23
N GLY A 191 -15.08 13.50 -43.05
CA GLY A 191 -15.92 14.59 -43.59
C GLY A 191 -16.92 15.21 -42.61
N ARG A 192 -16.89 14.80 -41.31
CA ARG A 192 -17.79 15.41 -40.32
C ARG A 192 -17.43 16.86 -40.06
N LYS A 193 -18.48 17.66 -39.78
CA LYS A 193 -18.34 19.08 -39.43
C LYS A 193 -17.24 19.32 -38.40
N VAL A 194 -17.20 18.54 -37.30
CA VAL A 194 -16.21 18.70 -36.23
C VAL A 194 -14.76 18.62 -36.73
N ASN A 195 -14.47 17.78 -37.74
CA ASN A 195 -13.12 17.69 -38.30
C ASN A 195 -12.81 18.84 -39.27
N GLN A 196 -13.82 19.38 -39.95
CA GLN A 196 -13.66 20.59 -40.78
C GLN A 196 -13.38 21.80 -39.90
N ASP A 197 -14.12 21.96 -38.79
CA ASP A 197 -13.89 23.04 -37.82
C ASP A 197 -12.51 22.90 -37.15
N ASN A 198 -12.13 21.70 -36.73
CA ASN A 198 -10.78 21.42 -36.20
C ASN A 198 -9.67 21.75 -37.21
N SER A 199 -9.89 21.39 -38.49
CA SER A 199 -8.98 21.73 -39.57
C SER A 199 -8.82 23.26 -39.73
N ALA A 200 -9.91 24.00 -39.68
CA ALA A 200 -9.87 25.46 -39.73
C ALA A 200 -9.14 26.07 -38.52
N LEU A 201 -9.41 25.57 -37.31
CA LEU A 201 -8.72 26.02 -36.09
C LEU A 201 -7.22 25.72 -36.12
N ILE A 202 -6.83 24.52 -36.57
CA ILE A 202 -5.41 24.12 -36.71
C ILE A 202 -4.74 25.06 -37.75
N GLN A 203 -5.37 25.28 -38.88
CA GLN A 203 -4.81 26.15 -39.90
C GLN A 203 -4.66 27.59 -39.43
N GLN A 204 -5.63 28.11 -38.68
CA GLN A 204 -5.57 29.44 -38.08
C GLN A 204 -4.42 29.54 -37.06
N GLU A 205 -4.29 28.55 -36.16
CA GLU A 205 -3.24 28.52 -35.16
C GLU A 205 -1.83 28.44 -35.78
N LEU A 206 -1.66 27.58 -36.81
CA LEU A 206 -0.42 27.45 -37.55
C LEU A 206 -0.07 28.73 -38.29
N ASN A 207 -1.00 29.31 -39.04
CA ASN A 207 -0.77 30.57 -39.78
C ASN A 207 -0.39 31.73 -38.86
N THR A 208 -0.93 31.74 -37.63
CA THR A 208 -0.69 32.81 -36.66
C THR A 208 0.63 32.66 -35.94
N LYS A 209 0.95 31.44 -35.48
CA LYS A 209 2.10 31.20 -34.59
C LYS A 209 3.27 30.49 -35.25
N TYR A 210 3.03 29.74 -36.34
CA TYR A 210 4.03 28.91 -37.01
C TYR A 210 3.90 28.97 -38.53
N PRO A 211 3.95 30.16 -39.13
CA PRO A 211 3.69 30.36 -40.57
C PRO A 211 4.68 29.62 -41.48
N GLU A 212 5.82 29.18 -40.92
CA GLU A 212 6.79 28.38 -41.66
C GLU A 212 6.38 26.91 -41.83
N ILE A 213 5.35 26.45 -41.11
CA ILE A 213 4.89 25.05 -41.18
C ILE A 213 3.81 24.92 -42.25
N LYS A 214 4.08 24.06 -43.22
CA LYS A 214 3.11 23.73 -44.26
C LYS A 214 1.98 22.88 -43.69
N TYR A 215 0.73 23.29 -43.86
CA TYR A 215 -0.46 22.56 -43.43
C TYR A 215 -1.05 21.71 -44.54
N ARG A 216 -1.49 20.49 -44.21
CA ARG A 216 -2.32 19.64 -45.07
C ARG A 216 -3.42 18.98 -44.26
N PHE A 217 -4.64 18.98 -44.81
CA PHE A 217 -5.76 18.21 -44.33
C PHE A 217 -5.98 16.99 -45.21
N TRP A 218 -5.78 15.81 -44.66
CA TRP A 218 -6.09 14.53 -45.31
C TRP A 218 -7.46 14.06 -44.80
N SER A 219 -8.47 14.15 -45.69
CA SER A 219 -9.86 13.87 -45.36
C SER A 219 -10.34 12.59 -46.01
N ALA A 220 -11.10 11.78 -45.26
CA ALA A 220 -11.80 10.61 -45.80
C ALA A 220 -12.88 10.93 -46.86
N GLU A 221 -13.18 12.20 -47.10
CA GLU A 221 -14.04 12.62 -48.23
C GLU A 221 -13.27 12.57 -49.56
N ASN A 222 -11.98 12.89 -49.52
CA ASN A 222 -11.16 13.06 -50.73
C ASN A 222 -10.16 11.93 -50.94
N MET A 223 -10.08 11.00 -50.02
CA MET A 223 -9.03 9.98 -49.97
C MET A 223 -9.58 8.66 -49.44
N THR A 224 -9.28 7.56 -50.10
CA THR A 224 -9.61 6.22 -49.58
C THR A 224 -8.64 5.82 -48.44
N THR A 225 -9.03 4.83 -47.63
CA THR A 225 -8.14 4.30 -46.58
C THR A 225 -6.82 3.80 -47.15
N ASN A 226 -6.81 3.12 -48.31
CA ASN A 226 -5.60 2.64 -48.97
C ASN A 226 -4.69 3.79 -49.40
N GLN A 227 -5.25 4.83 -50.02
CA GLN A 227 -4.47 6.02 -50.40
C GLN A 227 -3.88 6.74 -49.19
N LEU A 228 -4.61 6.77 -48.06
CA LEU A 228 -4.07 7.29 -46.80
C LEU A 228 -2.87 6.47 -46.30
N LEU A 229 -3.02 5.14 -46.27
CA LEU A 229 -1.94 4.25 -45.81
C LEU A 229 -0.71 4.36 -46.72
N ASP A 230 -0.90 4.39 -48.04
CA ASP A 230 0.18 4.60 -49.02
C ASP A 230 0.87 5.95 -48.79
N SER A 231 0.08 7.02 -48.55
CA SER A 231 0.62 8.36 -48.32
C SER A 231 1.42 8.42 -46.99
N LEU A 232 0.96 7.76 -45.94
CA LEU A 232 1.66 7.68 -44.67
C LEU A 232 3.02 6.97 -44.80
N TYR A 233 3.13 5.97 -45.69
CA TYR A 233 4.40 5.28 -45.91
C TYR A 233 5.53 6.22 -46.41
N PHE A 234 5.20 7.29 -47.12
CA PHE A 234 6.16 8.26 -47.64
C PHE A 234 6.38 9.49 -46.76
N VAL A 235 5.79 9.53 -45.55
CA VAL A 235 5.96 10.67 -44.64
C VAL A 235 7.38 10.69 -44.04
N ASP A 236 8.07 11.81 -44.19
CA ASP A 236 9.32 12.05 -43.45
C ASP A 236 9.03 12.36 -41.99
N THR A 237 9.17 11.38 -41.11
CA THR A 237 8.86 11.49 -39.67
C THR A 237 9.77 12.46 -38.90
N LYS A 238 10.88 12.92 -39.49
CA LYS A 238 11.81 13.91 -38.87
C LYS A 238 11.35 15.33 -39.03
N THR A 239 10.55 15.59 -40.07
CA THR A 239 10.13 16.95 -40.42
C THR A 239 8.60 17.11 -40.52
N THR A 240 7.86 16.04 -40.38
CA THR A 240 6.40 16.04 -40.48
C THR A 240 5.74 15.55 -39.20
N GLY A 241 4.85 16.38 -38.66
CA GLY A 241 3.95 15.99 -37.57
C GLY A 241 2.60 15.52 -38.12
N VAL A 242 2.09 14.41 -37.61
CA VAL A 242 0.80 13.83 -38.02
C VAL A 242 -0.15 13.80 -36.80
N LEU A 243 -1.27 14.51 -36.92
CA LEU A 243 -2.32 14.55 -35.89
C LEU A 243 -3.59 13.88 -36.41
N PHE A 244 -4.12 12.95 -35.67
CA PHE A 244 -5.30 12.17 -36.01
C PHE A 244 -6.50 12.56 -35.13
N ALA A 245 -7.64 12.78 -35.70
CA ALA A 245 -8.92 12.91 -35.01
C ALA A 245 -9.77 11.65 -35.15
N SER A 246 -10.14 11.31 -36.36
CA SER A 246 -11.00 10.17 -36.70
C SER A 246 -10.90 9.84 -38.18
N TRP A 247 -11.29 8.62 -38.55
CA TRP A 247 -11.31 8.20 -39.95
C TRP A 247 -12.47 7.27 -40.22
N PHE A 248 -13.58 7.80 -40.71
CA PHE A 248 -14.74 7.06 -41.16
C PHE A 248 -14.88 7.22 -42.67
N TYR A 249 -14.33 6.24 -43.39
CA TYR A 249 -14.43 6.23 -44.84
C TYR A 249 -15.76 5.66 -45.29
N LYS A 250 -16.52 6.48 -46.05
CA LYS A 250 -17.79 6.10 -46.63
C LYS A 250 -17.58 5.49 -48.01
N TYR A 251 -18.19 4.34 -48.27
CA TYR A 251 -18.23 3.73 -49.59
C TYR A 251 -19.64 3.26 -49.91
N THR A 252 -19.94 3.21 -51.19
CA THR A 252 -21.26 2.74 -51.69
C THR A 252 -21.09 1.35 -52.28
N PHE A 253 -21.88 0.39 -51.78
CA PHE A 253 -21.92 -0.96 -52.29
C PHE A 253 -23.39 -1.35 -52.57
N ALA A 254 -23.68 -1.81 -53.78
CA ALA A 254 -25.04 -2.19 -54.20
C ALA A 254 -26.12 -1.12 -53.89
N GLY A 255 -25.78 0.15 -54.04
CA GLY A 255 -26.69 1.28 -53.77
C GLY A 255 -26.80 1.72 -52.30
N ASN A 256 -26.16 0.99 -51.38
CA ASN A 256 -26.16 1.31 -49.95
C ASN A 256 -24.86 1.99 -49.55
N SER A 257 -24.95 3.06 -48.76
CA SER A 257 -23.78 3.68 -48.13
C SER A 257 -23.38 2.94 -46.88
N MET A 258 -22.11 2.60 -46.78
CA MET A 258 -21.48 1.87 -45.64
C MET A 258 -20.27 2.61 -45.14
N LEU A 259 -19.94 2.41 -43.87
CA LEU A 259 -18.77 3.01 -43.20
C LEU A 259 -17.71 1.94 -42.89
N ALA A 260 -16.46 2.24 -43.24
CA ALA A 260 -15.32 1.46 -42.80
C ALA A 260 -14.94 1.87 -41.37
N THR A 261 -15.21 1.02 -40.40
CA THR A 261 -15.20 1.38 -38.97
C THR A 261 -13.89 1.06 -38.24
N ASN A 262 -13.11 0.07 -38.71
CA ASN A 262 -11.86 -0.36 -38.07
C ASN A 262 -10.59 0.28 -38.63
N SER A 263 -10.72 1.28 -39.48
CA SER A 263 -9.57 1.91 -40.18
C SER A 263 -8.56 2.56 -39.22
N HIS A 264 -9.01 3.05 -38.06
CA HIS A 264 -8.11 3.64 -37.05
C HIS A 264 -7.01 2.70 -36.59
N LYS A 265 -7.29 1.38 -36.46
CA LYS A 265 -6.28 0.38 -36.10
C LYS A 265 -5.23 0.19 -37.20
N LEU A 266 -5.65 0.19 -38.45
CA LEU A 266 -4.74 0.11 -39.59
C LEU A 266 -3.83 1.34 -39.66
N ILE A 267 -4.39 2.53 -39.41
CA ILE A 267 -3.65 3.79 -39.39
C ILE A 267 -2.63 3.78 -38.24
N ALA A 268 -3.04 3.36 -37.04
CA ALA A 268 -2.16 3.26 -35.88
C ALA A 268 -1.03 2.22 -36.03
N ALA A 269 -1.25 1.19 -36.85
CA ALA A 269 -0.25 0.14 -37.10
C ALA A 269 0.87 0.58 -38.06
N THR A 270 0.78 1.77 -38.67
CA THR A 270 1.83 2.30 -39.55
C THR A 270 3.12 2.60 -38.78
N SER A 271 4.23 2.76 -39.50
CA SER A 271 5.54 3.13 -38.91
C SER A 271 5.63 4.62 -38.51
N VAL A 272 4.64 5.43 -38.86
CA VAL A 272 4.62 6.87 -38.57
C VAL A 272 4.17 7.09 -37.11
N PRO A 273 4.88 7.92 -36.33
CA PRO A 273 4.43 8.32 -34.99
C PRO A 273 3.26 9.30 -35.10
N ILE A 274 2.03 8.78 -34.97
CA ILE A 274 0.80 9.56 -35.11
C ILE A 274 0.35 10.06 -33.75
N PHE A 275 0.17 11.37 -33.62
CA PHE A 275 -0.50 12.00 -32.48
C PHE A 275 -2.03 11.90 -32.62
N SER A 276 -2.75 11.97 -31.51
CA SER A 276 -4.22 11.90 -31.52
C SER A 276 -4.86 12.94 -30.61
N LEU A 277 -5.97 13.49 -31.06
CA LEU A 277 -6.83 14.38 -30.25
C LEU A 277 -7.63 13.60 -29.18
N SER A 278 -7.72 12.26 -29.29
CA SER A 278 -8.51 11.43 -28.38
C SER A 278 -7.65 10.41 -27.66
N MET A 279 -7.79 10.35 -26.33
CA MET A 279 -7.12 9.35 -25.50
C MET A 279 -7.48 7.91 -25.88
N VAL A 280 -8.70 7.68 -26.38
CA VAL A 280 -9.17 6.35 -26.78
C VAL A 280 -8.27 5.73 -27.85
N ASN A 281 -7.72 6.53 -28.75
CA ASN A 281 -6.79 6.06 -29.77
C ASN A 281 -5.37 5.81 -29.24
N ILE A 282 -5.01 6.44 -28.11
CA ILE A 282 -3.69 6.32 -27.50
C ILE A 282 -3.58 5.04 -26.66
N THR A 283 -4.67 4.62 -26.01
CA THR A 283 -4.70 3.52 -25.03
C THR A 283 -4.76 2.12 -25.62
N SER A 284 -4.83 1.97 -26.95
CA SER A 284 -4.98 0.66 -27.60
C SER A 284 -3.70 -0.23 -27.60
N GLY A 285 -2.81 -0.04 -26.63
CA GLY A 285 -1.62 -0.88 -26.45
C GLY A 285 -0.58 -0.67 -27.56
N LYS A 286 0.00 -1.77 -28.04
CA LYS A 286 1.02 -1.74 -29.13
C LYS A 286 0.48 -1.27 -30.46
N GLU A 287 -0.82 -1.34 -30.65
CA GLU A 287 -1.54 -0.92 -31.84
C GLU A 287 -2.09 0.51 -31.71
N GLY A 288 -1.78 1.21 -30.61
CA GLY A 288 -2.24 2.57 -30.36
C GLY A 288 -1.42 3.63 -31.08
N MET A 289 -1.90 4.87 -31.00
CA MET A 289 -1.17 6.04 -31.48
C MET A 289 -0.15 6.53 -30.47
N LEU A 290 0.81 7.36 -30.92
CA LEU A 290 1.93 7.84 -30.11
C LEU A 290 1.49 8.59 -28.86
N GLY A 291 0.52 9.48 -28.99
CA GLY A 291 0.07 10.29 -27.88
C GLY A 291 -0.63 11.57 -28.30
N GLY A 292 -0.85 12.46 -27.35
CA GLY A 292 -1.46 13.76 -27.57
C GLY A 292 -1.57 14.55 -26.28
N TYR A 293 -1.99 15.79 -26.37
CA TYR A 293 -2.38 16.59 -25.23
C TYR A 293 -3.90 16.46 -25.07
N THR A 294 -4.35 15.88 -23.96
CA THR A 294 -5.77 15.58 -23.75
C THR A 294 -6.14 15.63 -22.27
N TYR A 295 -7.43 15.69 -21.97
CA TYR A 295 -7.96 15.63 -20.61
C TYR A 295 -7.83 14.22 -20.01
N ASN A 296 -8.04 14.14 -18.68
CA ASN A 296 -8.09 12.87 -17.97
C ASN A 296 -9.44 12.18 -18.25
N GLN A 297 -9.40 11.15 -19.11
CA GLN A 297 -10.59 10.41 -19.50
C GLN A 297 -11.29 9.71 -18.32
N ASP A 298 -10.53 9.20 -17.35
CA ASP A 298 -11.14 8.49 -16.22
C ASP A 298 -11.90 9.45 -15.30
N GLN A 299 -11.44 10.69 -15.16
CA GLN A 299 -12.18 11.73 -14.44
C GLN A 299 -13.42 12.17 -15.20
N TYR A 300 -13.33 12.28 -16.52
CA TYR A 300 -14.49 12.58 -17.37
C TYR A 300 -15.55 11.47 -17.26
N ASP A 301 -15.14 10.22 -17.35
CA ASP A 301 -16.01 9.05 -17.20
C ASP A 301 -16.68 9.01 -15.81
N ALA A 302 -15.92 9.29 -14.75
CA ALA A 302 -16.44 9.38 -13.39
C ALA A 302 -17.46 10.54 -13.24
N ALA A 303 -17.18 11.70 -13.82
CA ALA A 303 -18.09 12.84 -13.81
C ALA A 303 -19.40 12.53 -14.55
N LEU A 304 -19.33 11.81 -15.69
CA LEU A 304 -20.52 11.36 -16.41
C LEU A 304 -21.38 10.44 -15.53
N ILE A 305 -20.79 9.43 -14.91
CA ILE A 305 -21.51 8.50 -14.05
C ILE A 305 -22.13 9.23 -12.84
N GLN A 306 -21.39 10.16 -12.23
CA GLN A 306 -21.91 10.97 -11.14
C GLN A 306 -23.10 11.83 -11.58
N THR A 307 -23.00 12.48 -12.75
CA THR A 307 -24.10 13.29 -13.33
C THR A 307 -25.34 12.45 -13.58
N ILE A 308 -25.20 11.27 -14.18
CA ILE A 308 -26.31 10.33 -14.40
C ILE A 308 -26.91 9.89 -13.05
N SER A 309 -26.07 9.53 -12.06
CA SER A 309 -26.53 9.15 -10.73
C SER A 309 -27.33 10.27 -10.04
N ASP A 310 -26.90 11.51 -10.20
CA ASP A 310 -27.60 12.67 -9.61
C ASP A 310 -28.97 12.91 -10.26
N VAL A 311 -29.05 12.79 -11.59
CA VAL A 311 -30.34 12.86 -12.33
C VAL A 311 -31.27 11.72 -11.91
N LEU A 312 -30.76 10.50 -11.77
CA LEU A 312 -31.55 9.34 -11.33
C LEU A 312 -32.06 9.47 -9.89
N LYS A 313 -31.47 10.33 -9.06
CA LYS A 313 -31.94 10.72 -7.73
C LYS A 313 -32.92 11.90 -7.76
N ASP A 314 -33.59 12.12 -8.90
CA ASP A 314 -34.60 13.14 -9.14
C ASP A 314 -34.09 14.60 -9.07
N LYS A 315 -32.77 14.83 -9.24
CA LYS A 315 -32.24 16.17 -9.47
C LYS A 315 -32.55 16.61 -10.90
N GLN A 316 -33.01 17.85 -11.08
CA GLN A 316 -33.15 18.42 -12.41
C GLN A 316 -31.76 18.63 -13.02
N ALA A 317 -31.59 18.27 -14.29
CA ALA A 317 -30.30 18.38 -14.97
C ALA A 317 -29.78 19.82 -14.99
N ARG A 318 -30.66 20.82 -15.18
CA ARG A 318 -30.32 22.26 -15.16
C ARG A 318 -29.73 22.74 -13.82
N GLN A 319 -29.90 22.00 -12.71
CA GLN A 319 -29.39 22.34 -11.40
C GLN A 319 -28.03 21.68 -11.10
N ILE A 320 -27.59 20.77 -11.98
CA ILE A 320 -26.30 20.10 -11.85
C ILE A 320 -25.23 20.94 -12.55
N PRO A 321 -24.09 21.24 -11.91
CA PRO A 321 -23.02 21.98 -12.58
C PRO A 321 -22.52 21.24 -13.83
N CYS A 322 -22.36 21.96 -14.93
CA CYS A 322 -21.73 21.41 -16.13
C CYS A 322 -20.26 21.07 -15.85
N TYR A 323 -19.78 19.97 -16.43
CA TYR A 323 -18.41 19.51 -16.21
C TYR A 323 -17.51 19.87 -17.39
N ILE A 324 -16.45 20.62 -17.11
CA ILE A 324 -15.41 20.95 -18.09
C ILE A 324 -14.06 20.59 -17.46
N PRO A 325 -13.34 19.56 -17.96
CA PRO A 325 -12.01 19.21 -17.45
C PRO A 325 -11.03 20.37 -17.61
N THR A 326 -10.25 20.63 -16.57
CA THR A 326 -9.21 21.67 -16.57
C THR A 326 -7.80 21.08 -16.45
N ASP A 327 -7.67 19.76 -16.36
CA ASP A 327 -6.45 19.02 -16.07
C ASP A 327 -5.79 18.38 -17.30
N GLY A 328 -5.86 19.04 -18.45
CA GLY A 328 -5.19 18.61 -19.67
C GLY A 328 -3.70 18.40 -19.48
N ALA A 329 -3.16 17.29 -20.03
CA ALA A 329 -1.75 16.95 -19.96
C ALA A 329 -1.28 16.21 -21.23
N PRO A 330 0.03 16.24 -21.54
CA PRO A 330 0.60 15.35 -22.54
C PRO A 330 0.48 13.90 -22.09
N ILE A 331 -0.14 13.04 -22.89
CA ILE A 331 -0.23 11.60 -22.66
C ILE A 331 0.48 10.90 -23.81
N ILE A 332 1.51 10.11 -23.50
CA ILE A 332 2.35 9.46 -24.51
C ILE A 332 2.40 7.96 -24.24
N ASN A 333 2.17 7.16 -25.28
CA ASN A 333 2.34 5.72 -25.25
C ASN A 333 3.83 5.39 -25.34
N TYR A 334 4.38 4.90 -24.24
CA TYR A 334 5.80 4.59 -24.12
C TYR A 334 6.28 3.54 -25.12
N GLU A 335 5.47 2.51 -25.40
CA GLU A 335 5.86 1.44 -26.35
C GLU A 335 5.98 1.99 -27.77
N ILE A 336 5.06 2.86 -28.17
CA ILE A 336 5.08 3.52 -29.49
C ILE A 336 6.24 4.54 -29.57
N LEU A 337 6.48 5.28 -28.49
CA LEU A 337 7.62 6.19 -28.39
C LEU A 337 8.94 5.45 -28.60
N ALA A 338 9.14 4.35 -27.86
CA ALA A 338 10.34 3.52 -27.93
C ALA A 338 10.51 2.85 -29.30
N ARG A 339 9.42 2.33 -29.88
CA ARG A 339 9.41 1.73 -31.22
C ARG A 339 9.89 2.71 -32.30
N ASN A 340 9.55 3.98 -32.16
CA ASN A 340 9.93 5.02 -33.11
C ASN A 340 11.29 5.68 -32.76
N GLY A 341 12.01 5.20 -31.74
CA GLY A 341 13.32 5.74 -31.34
C GLY A 341 13.27 7.19 -30.84
N ILE A 342 12.13 7.66 -30.39
CA ILE A 342 11.97 9.03 -29.87
C ILE A 342 12.47 9.06 -28.42
N SER A 343 13.38 10.01 -28.12
CA SER A 343 13.95 10.14 -26.78
C SER A 343 12.90 10.62 -25.76
N LEU A 344 12.94 10.08 -24.54
CA LEU A 344 12.13 10.57 -23.41
C LEU A 344 12.36 12.06 -23.12
N SER A 345 13.57 12.57 -23.40
CA SER A 345 13.90 13.99 -23.21
C SER A 345 13.19 14.94 -24.20
N ALA A 346 12.63 14.41 -25.29
CA ALA A 346 11.79 15.19 -26.20
C ALA A 346 10.40 15.46 -25.63
N CYS A 347 9.95 14.64 -24.66
CA CYS A 347 8.65 14.83 -24.03
C CYS A 347 8.68 15.93 -22.96
N PRO A 348 7.58 16.68 -22.78
CA PRO A 348 7.45 17.63 -21.67
C PRO A 348 7.62 16.95 -20.30
N ALA A 349 8.10 17.70 -19.29
CA ALA A 349 8.36 17.16 -17.96
C ALA A 349 7.09 16.61 -17.26
N ASN A 350 5.92 17.18 -17.56
CA ASN A 350 4.63 16.77 -17.01
C ASN A 350 3.93 15.65 -17.83
N THR A 351 4.66 14.97 -18.75
CA THR A 351 4.10 13.92 -19.58
C THR A 351 3.67 12.71 -18.75
N ARG A 352 2.44 12.27 -18.93
CA ARG A 352 1.94 10.98 -18.44
C ARG A 352 2.25 9.88 -19.45
N PHE A 353 3.00 8.87 -19.05
CA PHE A 353 3.33 7.75 -19.92
C PHE A 353 2.36 6.60 -19.70
N LEU A 354 1.77 6.12 -20.81
CA LEU A 354 1.01 4.86 -20.84
C LEU A 354 1.94 3.71 -21.24
N ASN A 355 1.66 2.51 -20.76
CA ASN A 355 2.44 1.29 -21.06
C ASN A 355 3.93 1.42 -20.75
N LYS A 356 4.34 2.35 -19.87
CA LYS A 356 5.73 2.45 -19.44
C LYS A 356 6.05 1.28 -18.53
N PRO A 357 7.07 0.46 -18.87
CA PRO A 357 7.48 -0.62 -18.00
C PRO A 357 7.92 -0.05 -16.65
N LEU A 358 7.57 -0.75 -15.59
CA LEU A 358 8.04 -0.40 -14.26
C LEU A 358 9.57 -0.42 -14.24
N THR A 359 10.19 0.55 -13.64
CA THR A 359 11.63 0.53 -13.38
C THR A 359 11.96 -0.63 -12.45
N PHE A 360 13.23 -1.10 -12.49
CA PHE A 360 13.71 -2.14 -11.56
C PHE A 360 13.34 -1.81 -10.11
N TRP A 361 13.49 -0.55 -9.70
CA TRP A 361 13.14 -0.10 -8.35
C TRP A 361 11.64 -0.18 -8.08
N GLU A 362 10.79 0.31 -8.97
CA GLU A 362 9.33 0.24 -8.81
C GLU A 362 8.81 -1.19 -8.74
N HIS A 363 9.43 -2.10 -9.53
CA HIS A 363 9.05 -3.51 -9.57
C HIS A 363 9.48 -4.27 -8.31
N TYR A 364 10.72 -4.03 -7.82
CA TYR A 364 11.32 -4.82 -6.75
C TYR A 364 11.41 -4.11 -5.40
N ARG A 365 11.01 -2.84 -5.26
CA ARG A 365 11.18 -2.04 -4.04
C ARG A 365 10.71 -2.75 -2.76
N TYR A 366 9.55 -3.37 -2.79
CA TYR A 366 9.02 -4.09 -1.62
C TYR A 366 9.81 -5.35 -1.29
N PHE A 367 10.27 -6.06 -2.32
CA PHE A 367 11.14 -7.22 -2.15
C PHE A 367 12.51 -6.81 -1.58
N ILE A 368 13.10 -5.76 -2.12
CA ILE A 368 14.39 -5.22 -1.64
C ILE A 368 14.26 -4.75 -0.19
N LEU A 369 13.23 -3.95 0.13
CA LEU A 369 13.00 -3.47 1.49
C LEU A 369 12.72 -4.62 2.46
N GLY A 370 11.93 -5.62 2.06
CA GLY A 370 11.68 -6.82 2.85
C GLY A 370 12.94 -7.64 3.11
N THR A 371 13.79 -7.79 2.10
CA THR A 371 15.09 -8.49 2.24
C THR A 371 16.02 -7.73 3.18
N LEU A 372 16.16 -6.41 3.03
CA LEU A 372 16.97 -5.58 3.92
C LEU A 372 16.47 -5.62 5.36
N PHE A 373 15.17 -5.57 5.57
CA PHE A 373 14.56 -5.71 6.90
C PHE A 373 14.84 -7.09 7.51
N SER A 374 14.74 -8.16 6.72
CA SER A 374 15.07 -9.52 7.18
C SER A 374 16.54 -9.66 7.57
N ILE A 375 17.45 -9.09 6.77
CA ILE A 375 18.89 -9.07 7.10
C ILE A 375 19.12 -8.30 8.40
N LEU A 376 18.46 -7.16 8.60
CA LEU A 376 18.55 -6.38 9.82
C LEU A 376 18.11 -7.21 11.04
N LEU A 377 16.97 -7.89 10.96
CA LEU A 377 16.47 -8.75 12.05
C LEU A 377 17.44 -9.89 12.37
N ILE A 378 17.97 -10.56 11.33
CA ILE A 378 18.96 -11.62 11.49
C ILE A 378 20.23 -11.08 12.17
N THR A 379 20.71 -9.91 11.74
CA THR A 379 21.88 -9.26 12.35
C THR A 379 21.64 -8.94 13.82
N LEU A 380 20.50 -8.33 14.15
CA LEU A 380 20.11 -8.04 15.54
C LEU A 380 19.99 -9.31 16.38
N PHE A 381 19.43 -10.38 15.82
CA PHE A 381 19.35 -11.68 16.47
C PHE A 381 20.76 -12.24 16.79
N PHE A 382 21.69 -12.19 15.85
CA PHE A 382 23.06 -12.66 16.09
C PHE A 382 23.79 -11.79 17.10
N LEU A 383 23.64 -10.46 17.05
CA LEU A 383 24.21 -9.56 18.05
C LEU A 383 23.67 -9.86 19.46
N TYR A 384 22.35 -10.07 19.57
CA TYR A 384 21.72 -10.48 20.83
C TYR A 384 22.27 -11.82 21.32
N ARG A 385 22.42 -12.82 20.45
CA ARG A 385 23.01 -14.13 20.80
C ARG A 385 24.45 -14.00 21.25
N ILE A 386 25.28 -13.22 20.57
CA ILE A 386 26.68 -12.97 20.96
C ILE A 386 26.74 -12.30 22.34
N HIS A 387 25.89 -11.28 22.55
CA HIS A 387 25.83 -10.61 23.85
C HIS A 387 25.51 -11.57 25.00
N ASN A 388 24.49 -12.42 24.84
CA ASN A 388 24.08 -13.40 25.84
C ASN A 388 25.17 -14.47 26.08
N LEU A 389 25.84 -14.95 25.02
CA LEU A 389 26.93 -15.91 25.15
C LEU A 389 28.12 -15.31 25.89
N ASN A 390 28.46 -14.05 25.65
CA ASN A 390 29.52 -13.35 26.37
C ASN A 390 29.16 -13.14 27.85
N ALA A 391 27.91 -12.80 28.14
CA ALA A 391 27.41 -12.70 29.51
C ALA A 391 27.51 -14.04 30.26
N LEU A 392 27.10 -15.15 29.60
CA LEU A 392 27.20 -16.50 30.19
C LEU A 392 28.66 -16.91 30.46
N LYS A 393 29.55 -16.69 29.46
CA LYS A 393 31.00 -16.97 29.64
C LYS A 393 31.58 -16.19 30.81
N LYS A 394 31.21 -14.90 30.95
CA LYS A 394 31.69 -14.07 32.08
C LYS A 394 31.16 -14.59 33.42
N ALA A 395 29.90 -15.04 33.49
CA ALA A 395 29.34 -15.62 34.70
C ALA A 395 30.07 -16.92 35.08
N GLN A 396 30.33 -17.82 34.15
CA GLN A 396 31.09 -19.04 34.37
C GLN A 396 32.53 -18.75 34.84
N GLN A 397 33.20 -17.77 34.23
CA GLN A 397 34.54 -17.39 34.64
C GLN A 397 34.56 -16.85 36.06
N ASN A 398 33.59 -15.99 36.41
CA ASN A 398 33.48 -15.48 37.79
C ASN A 398 33.27 -16.61 38.83
N GLU A 399 32.48 -17.64 38.45
CA GLU A 399 32.28 -18.81 39.34
C GLU A 399 33.58 -19.61 39.53
N ILE A 400 34.32 -19.82 38.43
CA ILE A 400 35.63 -20.52 38.50
C ILE A 400 36.61 -19.71 39.36
N ASP A 401 36.70 -18.40 39.16
CA ASP A 401 37.59 -17.53 39.89
C ASP A 401 37.21 -17.46 41.38
N ALA A 402 35.92 -17.42 41.71
CA ALA A 402 35.44 -17.47 43.08
C ALA A 402 35.78 -18.80 43.75
N MET A 403 35.61 -19.93 43.03
CA MET A 403 35.97 -21.24 43.55
C MET A 403 37.50 -21.38 43.78
N ALA A 404 38.29 -20.86 42.83
CA ALA A 404 39.75 -20.84 42.97
C ALA A 404 40.19 -20.00 44.19
N THR A 405 39.58 -18.82 44.35
CA THR A 405 39.84 -17.93 45.50
C THR A 405 39.44 -18.59 46.80
N TYR A 406 38.29 -19.25 46.88
CA TYR A 406 37.85 -20.00 48.04
C TYR A 406 38.87 -21.11 48.42
N LYS A 407 39.27 -21.93 47.44
CA LYS A 407 40.29 -22.99 47.69
C LYS A 407 41.62 -22.41 48.20
N MET A 408 42.06 -21.29 47.62
CA MET A 408 43.30 -20.63 48.06
C MET A 408 43.18 -20.09 49.47
N LEU A 409 42.07 -19.49 49.86
CA LEU A 409 41.86 -18.99 51.23
C LEU A 409 41.88 -20.12 52.23
N VAL A 410 41.13 -21.20 51.97
CA VAL A 410 41.10 -22.38 52.90
C VAL A 410 42.48 -22.99 53.04
N ASN A 411 43.24 -23.15 51.96
CA ASN A 411 44.58 -23.77 52.04
C ASN A 411 45.63 -22.89 52.71
N ASN A 412 45.49 -21.56 52.64
CA ASN A 412 46.45 -20.64 53.23
C ASN A 412 46.09 -20.19 54.69
N MET A 413 44.96 -20.68 55.23
CA MET A 413 44.58 -20.36 56.61
C MET A 413 45.63 -20.90 57.58
N PRO A 414 46.12 -20.10 58.53
CA PRO A 414 47.13 -20.55 59.58
C PRO A 414 46.45 -21.32 60.74
N LEU A 415 45.45 -22.14 60.37
CA LEU A 415 44.72 -22.99 61.29
C LEU A 415 44.39 -24.32 60.62
N LEU A 416 44.24 -25.39 61.37
CA LEU A 416 43.81 -26.66 60.80
C LEU A 416 42.34 -26.54 60.39
N TYR A 417 42.02 -26.91 59.13
CA TYR A 417 40.66 -26.99 58.64
C TYR A 417 40.40 -28.40 58.14
N MET A 418 39.27 -28.94 58.58
CA MET A 418 38.76 -30.23 58.15
C MET A 418 37.25 -30.02 57.81
N GLN A 419 36.83 -30.63 56.76
CA GLN A 419 35.40 -30.77 56.44
C GLN A 419 35.07 -32.25 56.45
N GLU A 420 34.15 -32.62 57.31
CA GLU A 420 33.76 -34.00 57.48
C GLU A 420 32.28 -34.22 57.25
N GLU A 421 31.93 -35.36 56.69
CA GLU A 421 30.55 -35.79 56.54
C GLU A 421 30.16 -36.58 57.81
N LEU A 422 29.06 -36.12 58.38
CA LEU A 422 28.47 -36.74 59.55
C LEU A 422 27.68 -38.00 59.17
N VAL A 423 27.98 -39.11 59.81
CA VAL A 423 27.20 -40.36 59.82
C VAL A 423 26.39 -40.41 61.10
N THR A 424 25.07 -40.65 60.99
CA THR A 424 24.17 -40.73 62.13
C THR A 424 23.52 -42.13 62.24
N ASP A 425 23.09 -42.49 63.42
CA ASP A 425 22.25 -43.66 63.68
C ASP A 425 20.76 -43.37 63.20
N LYS A 426 19.92 -44.40 63.37
CA LYS A 426 18.47 -44.29 63.02
C LYS A 426 17.70 -43.23 63.82
N ASN A 427 18.28 -42.79 64.95
CA ASN A 427 17.71 -41.77 65.83
C ASN A 427 18.31 -40.38 65.59
N GLY A 428 19.20 -40.25 64.63
CA GLY A 428 19.87 -38.98 64.30
C GLY A 428 21.07 -38.64 65.18
N ASN A 429 21.54 -39.56 65.97
CA ASN A 429 22.75 -39.30 66.81
C ASN A 429 24.00 -39.48 65.95
N PRO A 430 24.99 -38.62 66.09
CA PRO A 430 26.33 -38.78 65.50
C PRO A 430 27.01 -40.09 65.95
N ILE A 431 27.42 -40.89 64.96
CA ILE A 431 28.13 -42.17 65.24
C ILE A 431 29.48 -42.21 64.54
N GLU A 432 29.74 -41.39 63.54
CA GLU A 432 31.01 -41.35 62.84
C GLU A 432 31.15 -40.04 62.08
N LEU A 433 32.37 -39.58 61.79
CA LEU A 433 32.75 -38.51 60.91
C LEU A 433 33.64 -39.04 59.79
N ILE A 434 33.38 -38.66 58.52
CA ILE A 434 34.15 -39.09 57.36
C ILE A 434 34.80 -37.85 56.71
N TYR A 435 36.12 -37.89 56.59
CA TYR A 435 36.90 -36.80 56.02
C TYR A 435 36.49 -36.55 54.55
N ARG A 436 36.07 -35.31 54.20
CA ARG A 436 35.74 -34.88 52.85
C ARG A 436 36.68 -33.82 52.29
N ASN A 437 37.28 -33.02 53.17
CA ASN A 437 38.29 -32.05 52.78
C ASN A 437 39.19 -31.72 53.96
N VAL A 438 40.47 -31.43 53.70
CA VAL A 438 41.45 -30.90 54.68
C VAL A 438 42.26 -29.82 53.99
N ASN A 439 42.79 -28.84 54.75
CA ASN A 439 43.66 -27.82 54.22
C ASN A 439 45.14 -28.16 54.35
N SER A 440 46.00 -27.35 53.74
CA SER A 440 47.46 -27.56 53.78
C SER A 440 48.05 -27.51 55.20
N GLU A 441 47.41 -26.80 56.13
CA GLU A 441 47.90 -26.77 57.53
C GLU A 441 47.62 -28.08 58.23
N PHE A 442 46.53 -28.78 57.99
CA PHE A 442 46.28 -30.14 58.49
C PHE A 442 47.33 -31.13 57.94
N GLU A 443 47.66 -31.02 56.63
CA GLU A 443 48.64 -31.92 56.01
C GLU A 443 50.06 -31.78 56.57
N LYS A 444 50.44 -30.59 57.04
CA LYS A 444 51.74 -30.36 57.66
C LYS A 444 51.90 -31.04 59.01
N HIS A 445 50.79 -31.19 59.70
CA HIS A 445 50.83 -31.65 61.08
C HIS A 445 50.39 -33.10 61.26
N PHE A 446 49.60 -33.65 60.32
CA PHE A 446 49.02 -34.98 60.47
C PHE A 446 49.29 -35.89 59.29
N TYR A 447 48.31 -35.99 58.36
CA TYR A 447 48.31 -36.88 57.19
C TYR A 447 48.11 -36.12 55.91
N ARG A 448 48.61 -36.66 54.81
CA ARG A 448 48.32 -36.09 53.49
C ARG A 448 46.83 -36.22 53.15
N LYS A 449 46.32 -35.30 52.38
CA LYS A 449 44.92 -35.26 51.98
C LYS A 449 44.44 -36.57 51.36
N GLU A 450 45.26 -37.17 50.51
CA GLU A 450 44.94 -38.41 49.80
C GLU A 450 44.84 -39.61 50.77
N GLU A 451 45.47 -39.52 51.92
CA GLU A 451 45.49 -40.59 52.94
C GLU A 451 44.27 -40.58 53.86
N VAL A 452 43.60 -39.43 53.97
CA VAL A 452 42.48 -39.25 54.92
C VAL A 452 41.12 -39.08 54.23
N ILE A 453 41.07 -38.54 53.05
CA ILE A 453 39.76 -38.29 52.36
C ILE A 453 39.02 -39.62 52.14
N GLY A 454 37.76 -39.66 52.58
CA GLY A 454 36.90 -40.84 52.52
C GLY A 454 37.06 -41.81 53.65
N ARG A 455 38.07 -41.64 54.51
CA ARG A 455 38.26 -42.48 55.69
C ARG A 455 37.47 -41.97 56.89
N LYS A 456 37.22 -42.89 57.84
CA LYS A 456 36.49 -42.58 59.07
C LYS A 456 37.39 -41.90 60.08
N GLY A 457 36.81 -40.93 60.78
CA GLY A 457 37.52 -40.24 61.85
C GLY A 457 37.99 -41.19 62.95
N SER A 458 37.23 -42.23 63.30
CA SER A 458 37.60 -43.30 64.23
C SER A 458 38.78 -44.13 63.75
N GLU A 459 39.08 -44.19 62.46
CA GLU A 459 40.26 -44.87 61.90
C GLU A 459 41.51 -43.99 61.95
N ILE A 460 41.36 -42.68 61.87
CA ILE A 460 42.47 -41.72 61.82
C ILE A 460 42.82 -41.23 63.20
N PHE A 461 41.86 -40.86 64.04
CA PHE A 461 42.02 -40.37 65.39
C PHE A 461 41.01 -41.04 66.33
N PRO A 462 41.23 -42.36 66.69
CA PRO A 462 40.27 -43.10 67.47
C PRO A 462 40.06 -42.51 68.87
N GLU A 463 41.12 -41.96 69.48
CA GLU A 463 41.07 -41.37 70.86
C GLU A 463 40.26 -40.07 70.89
N SER A 464 40.26 -39.28 69.81
CA SER A 464 39.55 -37.98 69.70
C SER A 464 38.08 -38.12 69.34
N MET A 465 37.72 -39.19 68.66
CA MET A 465 36.43 -39.36 68.07
C MET A 465 35.23 -39.26 69.03
N PRO A 466 35.29 -39.89 70.24
CA PRO A 466 34.16 -39.78 71.15
C PRO A 466 33.84 -38.33 71.57
N GLU A 467 34.86 -37.52 71.76
CA GLU A 467 34.74 -36.14 72.18
C GLU A 467 34.24 -35.26 70.99
N PHE A 468 34.77 -35.46 69.78
CA PHE A 468 34.35 -34.78 68.61
C PHE A 468 32.88 -35.10 68.24
N LEU A 469 32.42 -36.35 68.36
CA LEU A 469 31.03 -36.73 68.16
C LEU A 469 30.13 -36.11 69.24
N HIS A 470 30.56 -35.99 70.46
CA HIS A 470 29.82 -35.32 71.54
C HIS A 470 29.59 -33.83 71.20
N PHE A 471 30.63 -33.09 70.85
CA PHE A 471 30.52 -31.69 70.52
C PHE A 471 29.81 -31.47 69.16
N THR A 472 29.94 -32.40 68.22
CA THR A 472 29.16 -32.38 66.97
C THR A 472 27.67 -32.50 67.29
N LYS A 473 27.27 -33.37 68.20
CA LYS A 473 25.87 -33.47 68.62
C LYS A 473 25.38 -32.18 69.25
N MET A 474 26.18 -31.54 70.07
CA MET A 474 25.87 -30.24 70.67
C MET A 474 25.71 -29.17 69.58
N ALA A 475 26.61 -29.07 68.59
CA ALA A 475 26.60 -28.11 67.53
C ALA A 475 25.30 -28.23 66.64
N LEU A 476 24.90 -29.48 66.39
CA LEU A 476 23.66 -29.76 65.64
C LEU A 476 22.39 -29.42 66.43
N THR A 477 22.40 -29.76 67.74
CA THR A 477 21.25 -29.51 68.64
C THR A 477 21.05 -28.01 68.86
N GLU A 478 22.13 -27.27 69.12
CA GLU A 478 22.10 -25.84 69.41
C GLU A 478 22.09 -24.96 68.13
N LYS A 479 22.30 -25.57 66.96
CA LYS A 479 22.41 -24.90 65.65
C LYS A 479 23.38 -23.72 65.64
N ARG A 480 24.45 -23.80 66.41
CA ARG A 480 25.52 -22.81 66.48
C ARG A 480 26.90 -23.47 66.45
N ALA A 481 27.93 -22.69 66.19
CA ALA A 481 29.29 -23.17 66.33
C ALA A 481 29.57 -23.47 67.80
N ILE A 482 30.16 -24.61 68.07
CA ILE A 482 30.65 -25.02 69.40
C ILE A 482 32.14 -24.89 69.42
N THR A 483 32.67 -24.23 70.45
CA THR A 483 34.11 -24.09 70.66
C THR A 483 34.49 -24.82 71.93
N PHE A 484 35.57 -25.67 71.91
CA PHE A 484 36.09 -26.36 73.02
C PHE A 484 37.62 -26.54 72.94
N PRO A 485 38.36 -26.55 74.06
CA PRO A 485 39.80 -26.85 74.07
C PRO A 485 40.01 -28.35 73.94
N TYR A 486 40.95 -28.74 73.10
CA TYR A 486 41.32 -30.13 72.91
C TYR A 486 42.85 -30.28 72.94
N TYR A 487 43.33 -31.22 73.78
CA TYR A 487 44.76 -31.53 73.87
C TYR A 487 45.12 -32.75 73.04
N PHE A 488 45.83 -32.51 71.94
CA PHE A 488 46.34 -33.57 71.07
C PHE A 488 47.65 -34.17 71.68
N LYS A 489 47.51 -35.27 72.38
CA LYS A 489 48.62 -35.96 73.08
C LYS A 489 49.75 -36.34 72.12
N ALA A 490 49.42 -36.83 70.90
CA ALA A 490 50.42 -37.33 69.97
C ALA A 490 51.41 -36.27 69.47
N ILE A 491 51.09 -35.00 69.57
CA ILE A 491 51.90 -33.85 69.07
C ILE A 491 52.12 -32.79 70.17
N ASP A 492 51.75 -33.08 71.43
CA ASP A 492 51.92 -32.21 72.62
C ASP A 492 51.37 -30.79 72.37
N THR A 493 50.16 -30.69 71.79
CA THR A 493 49.62 -29.40 71.32
C THR A 493 48.16 -29.22 71.76
N PHE A 494 47.88 -28.05 72.35
CA PHE A 494 46.49 -27.62 72.60
C PHE A 494 45.89 -26.91 71.40
N TYR A 495 44.67 -27.27 71.09
CA TYR A 495 43.89 -26.61 70.08
C TYR A 495 42.54 -26.08 70.61
N ASP A 496 42.18 -24.89 70.28
CA ASP A 496 40.80 -24.43 70.39
C ASP A 496 40.05 -24.88 69.13
N VAL A 497 39.20 -25.87 69.32
CA VAL A 497 38.44 -26.51 68.23
C VAL A 497 37.08 -25.80 68.04
N VAL A 498 36.75 -25.38 66.84
CA VAL A 498 35.48 -24.84 66.50
C VAL A 498 34.78 -25.79 65.54
N LEU A 499 33.64 -26.33 65.91
CA LEU A 499 32.80 -27.23 65.15
C LEU A 499 31.55 -26.45 64.68
N LYS A 500 31.27 -26.50 63.37
CA LYS A 500 30.08 -25.84 62.79
C LYS A 500 29.45 -26.73 61.74
N GLY A 501 28.13 -26.99 61.87
CA GLY A 501 27.36 -27.61 60.79
C GLY A 501 27.23 -26.69 59.61
N THR A 502 27.45 -27.19 58.40
CA THR A 502 27.23 -26.39 57.14
C THR A 502 25.79 -26.40 56.74
N HIS A 503 25.40 -25.45 55.92
CA HIS A 503 24.06 -25.40 55.32
C HIS A 503 23.82 -26.48 54.22
N GLN A 504 24.89 -27.22 53.87
CA GLN A 504 24.81 -28.27 52.84
C GLN A 504 24.79 -29.65 53.50
N GLY A 505 23.62 -30.13 53.83
CA GLY A 505 23.43 -31.51 54.27
C GLY A 505 24.20 -31.90 55.60
N ASN A 506 24.76 -33.10 55.61
CA ASN A 506 25.45 -33.68 56.81
C ASN A 506 26.91 -33.28 56.90
N MET A 507 27.32 -32.10 56.45
CA MET A 507 28.73 -31.69 56.51
C MET A 507 29.02 -30.87 57.76
N ILE A 508 30.13 -31.11 58.34
CA ILE A 508 30.68 -30.40 59.53
C ILE A 508 31.99 -29.75 59.12
N ASP A 509 32.10 -28.45 59.33
CA ASP A 509 33.40 -27.75 59.27
C ASP A 509 34.04 -27.71 60.65
N ILE A 510 35.27 -28.11 60.67
CA ILE A 510 36.07 -28.15 61.89
C ILE A 510 37.30 -27.28 61.71
N PHE A 511 37.48 -26.33 62.62
CA PHE A 511 38.60 -25.42 62.61
C PHE A 511 39.35 -25.64 63.95
N CYS A 512 40.68 -25.88 63.90
CA CYS A 512 41.48 -26.02 65.08
C CYS A 512 42.56 -24.94 65.10
N LEU A 513 42.49 -24.05 66.06
CA LEU A 513 43.48 -23.00 66.30
C LEU A 513 44.46 -23.48 67.35
N ASN A 514 45.76 -23.48 67.03
CA ASN A 514 46.80 -23.84 68.01
C ASN A 514 46.81 -22.81 69.15
N SER A 515 46.46 -23.24 70.34
CA SER A 515 46.40 -22.44 71.57
C SER A 515 47.44 -22.85 72.62
N THR A 516 48.45 -23.63 72.21
CA THR A 516 49.46 -24.19 73.12
C THR A 516 50.20 -23.12 73.95
N GLU A 517 50.67 -22.07 73.31
CA GLU A 517 51.37 -20.97 74.01
C GLU A 517 50.45 -20.24 74.99
N LEU A 518 49.14 -20.06 74.60
CA LEU A 518 48.15 -19.46 75.48
C LEU A 518 47.90 -20.31 76.71
N HIS A 519 47.70 -21.63 76.54
CA HIS A 519 47.54 -22.57 77.66
C HIS A 519 48.79 -22.66 78.56
N LYS A 520 50.00 -22.73 78.01
CA LYS A 520 51.24 -22.68 78.75
C LYS A 520 51.42 -21.39 79.56
N ALA A 521 51.05 -20.26 78.96
CA ALA A 521 51.09 -18.97 79.65
C ALA A 521 50.07 -18.90 80.80
N GLN A 522 48.83 -19.41 80.59
CA GLN A 522 47.81 -19.50 81.65
C GLN A 522 48.23 -20.41 82.79
N GLN A 523 48.82 -21.56 82.48
CA GLN A 523 49.34 -22.46 83.50
C GLN A 523 50.47 -21.81 84.34
N LYS A 524 51.39 -21.11 83.64
CA LYS A 524 52.45 -20.34 84.34
C LYS A 524 51.88 -19.26 85.25
N LEU A 525 50.87 -18.54 84.74
CA LEU A 525 50.19 -17.47 85.47
C LEU A 525 49.45 -18.05 86.69
N SER A 526 48.70 -19.17 86.49
CA SER A 526 48.02 -19.87 87.61
C SER A 526 48.99 -20.39 88.65
N ALA A 527 50.11 -21.04 88.22
CA ALA A 527 51.17 -21.52 89.14
C ALA A 527 51.85 -20.35 89.88
N THR A 528 52.02 -19.20 89.17
CA THR A 528 52.57 -17.98 89.80
C THR A 528 51.61 -17.39 90.82
N ASN A 529 50.32 -17.31 90.44
CA ASN A 529 49.29 -16.84 91.38
C ASN A 529 49.11 -17.74 92.60
N SER A 530 49.19 -19.08 92.41
CA SER A 530 49.16 -20.02 93.53
C SER A 530 50.38 -19.88 94.46
N LYS A 531 51.59 -19.67 93.89
CA LYS A 531 52.79 -19.37 94.68
C LYS A 531 52.67 -18.02 95.42
N LEU A 532 52.09 -17.02 94.74
CA LEU A 532 51.83 -15.69 95.32
C LEU A 532 50.80 -15.79 96.47
N ALA A 533 49.71 -16.56 96.27
CA ALA A 533 48.73 -16.84 97.31
C ALA A 533 49.32 -17.57 98.51
N MET A 534 50.13 -18.60 98.27
CA MET A 534 50.88 -19.30 99.37
C MET A 534 51.86 -18.35 100.06
N ALA A 535 52.57 -17.48 99.34
CA ALA A 535 53.47 -16.50 99.92
C ALA A 535 52.73 -15.45 100.78
N LEU A 536 51.55 -15.02 100.32
CA LEU A 536 50.69 -14.12 101.10
C LEU A 536 50.10 -14.78 102.33
N GLU A 537 49.73 -16.08 102.28
CA GLU A 537 49.31 -16.84 103.44
C GLU A 537 50.44 -16.97 104.46
N VAL A 538 51.64 -17.27 103.99
CA VAL A 538 52.85 -17.36 104.92
C VAL A 538 53.17 -15.99 105.51
N ALA A 539 53.01 -14.90 104.76
CA ALA A 539 53.26 -13.53 105.26
C ALA A 539 52.20 -13.07 106.28
N ASN A 540 50.97 -13.64 106.27
CA ASN A 540 49.92 -13.32 107.23
C ASN A 540 50.01 -14.19 108.55
N ILE A 541 50.98 -15.14 108.65
CA ILE A 541 51.15 -16.03 109.82
C ILE A 541 52.31 -15.58 110.71
N VAL A 542 53.02 -14.50 110.41
CA VAL A 542 54.04 -13.97 111.27
C VAL A 542 53.50 -12.76 112.06
N PRO A 543 53.37 -12.89 113.40
CA PRO A 543 52.82 -11.81 114.21
C PRO A 543 53.77 -10.61 114.30
#